data_d8fee6de55514b36d3034fd525bbd490
#
_entry.id   d8fee6de55514b36d3034fd525bbd490
#
_cell.length_a   1.000
_cell.length_b   1.000
_cell.length_c   1.000
_cell.angle_alpha   90.00
_cell.angle_beta   90.00
_cell.angle_gamma   90.00
#
_symmetry.space_group_name_H-M   'P 1'
#
loop_
_entity.id
_entity.type
_entity.pdbx_description
1 polymer ?
#
loop_
_entity_poly.entity_id
_entity_poly.type
_entity_poly.pdbx_seq_one_letter_code
_entity_poly.pdbx_strand_id
1 'polypeptide(L)'
;IYTGKGLADPLQAVINRTLPDWRLVSIIDDQIIVEVKQAGSPTPEIYNRLITYYKAAEAMGADVILNTCSSVGDVVYEGRKQVQVPIVRIDEAMARKAVSTCSTIGVVATLRSTLDPTMRLLQIEADKIGKKVTAVDGLAAGAYQALIDGHPEQHDQLIAETVMKLAENVDCIL
;
A
#
# COMPACT_ATOMS: atom_id res chain seq x y z
N ILE A 1 -2.97 -10.71 2.53
CA ILE A 1 -4.37 -10.27 2.33
C ILE A 1 -4.39 -9.26 1.24
N TYR A 2 -5.21 -9.47 0.22
CA TYR A 2 -5.35 -8.67 -0.99
C TYR A 2 -6.74 -8.02 -1.04
N THR A 3 -6.78 -6.79 -1.53
CA THR A 3 -8.04 -6.04 -1.76
C THR A 3 -8.39 -5.92 -3.23
N GLY A 4 -7.69 -6.65 -4.10
CA GLY A 4 -7.92 -6.71 -5.55
C GLY A 4 -7.22 -7.93 -6.13
N LYS A 5 -7.84 -8.57 -7.12
CA LYS A 5 -7.34 -9.81 -7.75
C LYS A 5 -6.02 -9.61 -8.51
N GLY A 6 -5.85 -8.47 -9.18
CA GLY A 6 -4.75 -8.26 -10.12
C GLY A 6 -3.35 -8.30 -9.54
N LEU A 7 -3.21 -8.14 -8.21
CA LEU A 7 -1.91 -8.17 -7.53
C LEU A 7 -1.57 -9.54 -6.92
N ALA A 8 -2.53 -10.46 -6.83
CA ALA A 8 -2.31 -11.72 -6.12
C ALA A 8 -1.23 -12.59 -6.82
N ASP A 9 -1.40 -12.86 -8.11
CA ASP A 9 -0.47 -13.72 -8.85
C ASP A 9 0.95 -13.13 -8.99
N PRO A 10 1.14 -11.84 -9.37
CA PRO A 10 2.46 -11.24 -9.42
C PRO A 10 3.18 -11.24 -8.07
N LEU A 11 2.49 -10.90 -6.99
CA LEU A 11 3.09 -10.89 -5.65
C LEU A 11 3.38 -12.31 -5.15
N GLN A 12 2.53 -13.27 -5.43
CA GLN A 12 2.78 -14.67 -5.11
C GLN A 12 4.06 -15.18 -5.77
N ALA A 13 4.28 -14.85 -7.04
CA ALA A 13 5.50 -15.19 -7.75
C ALA A 13 6.75 -14.57 -7.11
N VAL A 14 6.67 -13.32 -6.66
CA VAL A 14 7.77 -12.65 -5.93
C VAL A 14 8.03 -13.32 -4.58
N ILE A 15 6.97 -13.58 -3.80
CA ILE A 15 7.08 -14.22 -2.48
C ILE A 15 7.71 -15.61 -2.61
N ASN A 16 7.21 -16.44 -3.51
CA ASN A 16 7.74 -17.80 -3.72
C ASN A 16 9.22 -17.81 -4.11
N ARG A 17 9.67 -16.81 -4.88
CA ARG A 17 11.09 -16.66 -5.25
C ARG A 17 11.94 -16.17 -4.08
N THR A 18 11.40 -15.27 -3.25
CA THR A 18 12.14 -14.62 -2.15
C THR A 18 12.15 -15.47 -0.88
N LEU A 19 11.07 -16.19 -0.65
CA LEU A 19 10.83 -17.03 0.54
C LEU A 19 10.35 -18.43 0.10
N PRO A 20 11.21 -19.24 -0.56
CA PRO A 20 10.80 -20.48 -1.21
C PRO A 20 10.30 -21.56 -0.22
N ASP A 21 10.75 -21.50 1.03
CA ASP A 21 10.38 -22.48 2.07
C ASP A 21 9.13 -22.08 2.86
N TRP A 22 8.52 -20.93 2.50
CA TRP A 22 7.33 -20.44 3.21
C TRP A 22 6.05 -20.91 2.53
N ARG A 23 5.12 -21.40 3.36
CA ARG A 23 3.76 -21.69 2.89
C ARG A 23 2.97 -20.40 2.80
N LEU A 24 2.51 -20.06 1.60
CA LEU A 24 1.67 -18.89 1.35
C LEU A 24 0.19 -19.29 1.30
N VAL A 25 -0.64 -18.55 2.05
CA VAL A 25 -2.11 -18.62 1.98
C VAL A 25 -2.64 -17.24 1.64
N SER A 26 -3.49 -17.14 0.62
CA SER A 26 -4.05 -15.87 0.14
C SER A 26 -5.50 -15.70 0.57
N ILE A 27 -5.81 -14.57 1.22
CA ILE A 27 -7.18 -14.09 1.44
C ILE A 27 -7.38 -12.91 0.48
N ILE A 28 -8.38 -12.99 -0.38
CA ILE A 28 -8.66 -12.00 -1.42
C ILE A 28 -10.10 -11.50 -1.26
N ASP A 29 -10.25 -10.18 -1.10
CA ASP A 29 -11.54 -9.49 -1.10
C ASP A 29 -11.46 -8.30 -2.07
N ASP A 30 -11.86 -8.52 -3.31
CA ASP A 30 -11.77 -7.54 -4.38
C ASP A 30 -12.87 -6.47 -4.33
N GLN A 31 -13.82 -6.57 -3.43
CA GLN A 31 -14.82 -5.53 -3.18
C GLN A 31 -14.23 -4.37 -2.36
N ILE A 32 -13.24 -4.61 -1.50
CA ILE A 32 -12.66 -3.58 -0.64
C ILE A 32 -12.15 -2.39 -1.45
N ILE A 33 -11.38 -2.62 -2.52
CA ILE A 33 -10.83 -1.51 -3.31
C ILE A 33 -11.93 -0.73 -4.04
N VAL A 34 -13.01 -1.40 -4.44
CA VAL A 34 -14.18 -0.76 -5.07
C VAL A 34 -14.86 0.17 -4.06
N GLU A 35 -15.14 -0.33 -2.87
CA GLU A 35 -15.78 0.42 -1.79
C GLU A 35 -14.91 1.59 -1.31
N VAL A 36 -13.59 1.39 -1.16
CA VAL A 36 -12.65 2.47 -0.81
C VAL A 36 -12.63 3.56 -1.86
N LYS A 37 -12.67 3.21 -3.15
CA LYS A 37 -12.76 4.19 -4.24
C LYS A 37 -14.05 5.01 -4.19
N GLN A 38 -15.18 4.37 -3.93
CA GLN A 38 -16.47 5.02 -3.84
C GLN A 38 -16.56 5.96 -2.63
N ALA A 39 -16.03 5.53 -1.49
CA ALA A 39 -16.06 6.31 -0.25
C ALA A 39 -14.91 7.34 -0.14
N GLY A 40 -13.86 7.23 -0.98
CA GLY A 40 -12.64 8.03 -0.91
C GLY A 40 -11.63 7.59 0.16
N SER A 41 -12.06 6.78 1.14
CA SER A 41 -11.23 6.25 2.23
C SER A 41 -11.86 4.98 2.80
N PRO A 42 -11.11 4.15 3.56
CA PRO A 42 -11.68 2.99 4.25
C PRO A 42 -12.76 3.40 5.26
N THR A 43 -13.94 2.76 5.17
CA THR A 43 -15.05 2.97 6.12
C THR A 43 -14.88 2.07 7.37
N PRO A 44 -15.63 2.32 8.46
CA PRO A 44 -15.63 1.44 9.63
C PRO A 44 -15.96 -0.02 9.31
N GLU A 45 -16.83 -0.27 8.33
CA GLU A 45 -17.19 -1.62 7.87
C GLU A 45 -16.00 -2.32 7.20
N ILE A 46 -15.21 -1.59 6.39
CA ILE A 46 -13.98 -2.09 5.78
C ILE A 46 -12.94 -2.40 6.87
N TYR A 47 -12.80 -1.53 7.88
CA TYR A 47 -11.93 -1.78 9.03
C TYR A 47 -12.30 -3.09 9.74
N ASN A 48 -13.57 -3.27 10.11
CA ASN A 48 -14.06 -4.48 10.78
C ASN A 48 -13.85 -5.73 9.94
N ARG A 49 -14.08 -5.64 8.63
CA ARG A 49 -13.90 -6.75 7.70
C ARG A 49 -12.44 -7.18 7.58
N LEU A 50 -11.51 -6.23 7.45
CA LEU A 50 -10.07 -6.52 7.42
C LEU A 50 -9.56 -7.09 8.74
N ILE A 51 -10.00 -6.55 9.89
CA ILE A 51 -9.67 -7.11 11.21
C ILE A 51 -10.17 -8.55 11.33
N THR A 52 -11.34 -8.85 10.78
CA THR A 52 -11.86 -10.23 10.74
C THR A 52 -10.95 -11.15 9.91
N TYR A 53 -10.41 -10.66 8.79
CA TYR A 53 -9.45 -11.43 7.99
C TYR A 53 -8.11 -11.62 8.71
N TYR A 54 -7.63 -10.63 9.48
CA TYR A 54 -6.42 -10.80 10.30
C TYR A 54 -6.62 -11.88 11.37
N LYS A 55 -7.76 -11.86 12.07
CA LYS A 55 -8.12 -12.91 13.04
C LYS A 55 -8.28 -14.28 12.39
N ALA A 56 -8.87 -14.36 11.21
CA ALA A 56 -8.97 -15.60 10.46
C ALA A 56 -7.60 -16.14 10.07
N ALA A 57 -6.69 -15.29 9.58
CA ALA A 57 -5.33 -15.68 9.25
C ALA A 57 -4.58 -16.23 10.50
N GLU A 58 -4.70 -15.56 11.64
CA GLU A 58 -4.15 -16.04 12.92
C GLU A 58 -4.72 -17.39 13.31
N ALA A 59 -6.04 -17.56 13.23
CA ALA A 59 -6.72 -18.83 13.53
C ALA A 59 -6.34 -19.98 12.57
N MET A 60 -5.93 -19.63 11.34
CA MET A 60 -5.38 -20.58 10.36
C MET A 60 -3.92 -20.96 10.63
N GLY A 61 -3.29 -20.41 11.68
CA GLY A 61 -1.91 -20.67 12.07
C GLY A 61 -0.88 -19.90 11.26
N ALA A 62 -1.19 -18.69 10.82
CA ALA A 62 -0.21 -17.83 10.18
C ALA A 62 0.87 -17.38 11.18
N ASP A 63 2.14 -17.42 10.80
CA ASP A 63 3.27 -16.87 11.56
C ASP A 63 3.45 -15.37 11.29
N VAL A 64 2.99 -14.90 10.13
CA VAL A 64 3.01 -13.49 9.72
C VAL A 64 1.88 -13.20 8.75
N ILE A 65 1.34 -11.99 8.81
CA ILE A 65 0.31 -11.51 7.89
C ILE A 65 0.89 -10.37 7.05
N LEU A 66 0.82 -10.47 5.72
CA LEU A 66 1.15 -9.38 4.81
C LEU A 66 -0.13 -8.69 4.33
N ASN A 67 -0.27 -7.40 4.66
CA ASN A 67 -1.30 -6.52 4.08
C ASN A 67 -0.74 -5.87 2.82
N THR A 68 -1.31 -6.20 1.66
CA THR A 68 -0.76 -5.84 0.34
C THR A 68 -1.34 -4.57 -0.28
N CYS A 69 -2.20 -3.86 0.44
CA CYS A 69 -2.89 -2.70 -0.10
C CYS A 69 -2.63 -1.45 0.75
N SER A 70 -1.95 -0.46 0.17
CA SER A 70 -1.67 0.83 0.82
C SER A 70 -2.93 1.65 1.09
N SER A 71 -3.96 1.52 0.25
CA SER A 71 -5.24 2.23 0.44
C SER A 71 -5.95 1.89 1.75
N VAL A 72 -5.68 0.72 2.32
CA VAL A 72 -6.18 0.27 3.62
C VAL A 72 -5.06 0.06 4.64
N GLY A 73 -3.88 0.60 4.37
CA GLY A 73 -2.69 0.42 5.21
C GLY A 73 -2.88 0.87 6.65
N ASP A 74 -3.67 1.91 6.89
CA ASP A 74 -3.91 2.44 8.23
C ASP A 74 -4.69 1.46 9.12
N VAL A 75 -5.46 0.53 8.54
CA VAL A 75 -6.17 -0.54 9.28
C VAL A 75 -5.20 -1.47 9.99
N VAL A 76 -3.97 -1.61 9.49
CA VAL A 76 -2.93 -2.45 10.10
C VAL A 76 -2.63 -2.02 11.54
N TYR A 77 -2.66 -0.72 11.85
CA TYR A 77 -2.40 -0.23 13.21
C TYR A 77 -3.46 -0.71 14.20
N GLU A 78 -4.73 -0.75 13.80
CA GLU A 78 -5.80 -1.33 14.64
C GLU A 78 -5.73 -2.86 14.64
N GLY A 79 -5.42 -3.48 13.52
CA GLY A 79 -5.22 -4.94 13.41
C GLY A 79 -4.14 -5.46 14.37
N ARG A 80 -3.01 -4.76 14.46
CA ARG A 80 -1.89 -5.10 15.38
C ARG A 80 -2.28 -5.09 16.87
N LYS A 81 -3.40 -4.46 17.23
CA LYS A 81 -3.97 -4.49 18.59
C LYS A 81 -4.91 -5.68 18.82
N GLN A 82 -5.35 -6.33 17.75
CA GLN A 82 -6.41 -7.34 17.77
C GLN A 82 -5.92 -8.77 17.55
N VAL A 83 -4.69 -8.94 17.07
CA VAL A 83 -4.05 -10.25 16.85
C VAL A 83 -2.64 -10.25 17.44
N GLN A 84 -2.12 -11.44 17.76
CA GLN A 84 -0.75 -11.61 18.28
C GLN A 84 0.27 -11.77 17.15
N VAL A 85 -0.19 -12.22 15.98
CA VAL A 85 0.64 -12.45 14.80
C VAL A 85 1.09 -11.11 14.21
N PRO A 86 2.37 -10.94 13.87
CA PRO A 86 2.86 -9.72 13.22
C PRO A 86 2.13 -9.43 11.91
N ILE A 87 1.64 -8.20 11.76
CA ILE A 87 1.07 -7.72 10.49
C ILE A 87 2.08 -6.76 9.85
N VAL A 88 2.50 -7.08 8.64
CA VAL A 88 3.41 -6.26 7.82
C VAL A 88 2.60 -5.49 6.77
N ARG A 89 2.80 -4.17 6.69
CA ARG A 89 2.33 -3.37 5.55
C ARG A 89 3.34 -3.49 4.41
N ILE A 90 2.86 -3.70 3.19
CA ILE A 90 3.71 -3.84 2.01
C ILE A 90 4.58 -2.60 1.72
N ASP A 91 4.07 -1.42 2.05
CA ASP A 91 4.70 -0.11 1.82
C ASP A 91 5.61 0.37 2.98
N GLU A 92 5.58 -0.30 4.14
CA GLU A 92 6.27 0.17 5.36
C GLU A 92 7.80 0.18 5.22
N ALA A 93 8.38 -0.86 4.61
CA ALA A 93 9.83 -0.95 4.42
C ALA A 93 10.36 0.11 3.43
N MET A 94 9.60 0.37 2.36
CA MET A 94 9.87 1.40 1.38
C MET A 94 9.85 2.79 2.02
N ALA A 95 8.79 3.11 2.77
CA ALA A 95 8.65 4.38 3.48
C ALA A 95 9.80 4.59 4.49
N ARG A 96 10.14 3.57 5.28
CA ARG A 96 11.25 3.61 6.23
C ARG A 96 12.59 3.91 5.55
N LYS A 97 12.86 3.27 4.41
CA LYS A 97 14.07 3.53 3.63
C LYS A 97 14.09 4.96 3.12
N ALA A 98 13.00 5.46 2.55
CA ALA A 98 12.93 6.81 2.01
C ALA A 98 13.17 7.87 3.10
N VAL A 99 12.49 7.78 4.25
CA VAL A 99 12.68 8.76 5.34
C VAL A 99 14.09 8.71 5.93
N SER A 100 14.78 7.56 5.90
CA SER A 100 16.15 7.47 6.38
C SER A 100 17.15 8.18 5.47
N THR A 101 16.88 8.27 4.17
CA THR A 101 17.82 8.78 3.16
C THR A 101 17.45 10.14 2.58
N CYS A 102 16.15 10.48 2.50
CA CYS A 102 15.65 11.67 1.80
C CYS A 102 14.95 12.62 2.79
N SER A 103 14.92 13.91 2.49
CA SER A 103 14.21 14.94 3.27
C SER A 103 12.95 15.43 2.54
N THR A 104 13.01 15.51 1.21
CA THR A 104 11.87 15.84 0.36
C THR A 104 11.53 14.60 -0.49
N ILE A 105 10.35 14.04 -0.31
CA ILE A 105 9.97 12.74 -0.87
C ILE A 105 8.72 12.92 -1.73
N GLY A 106 8.85 12.67 -3.06
CA GLY A 106 7.71 12.58 -3.96
C GLY A 106 6.96 11.26 -3.75
N VAL A 107 5.65 11.32 -3.66
CA VAL A 107 4.81 10.12 -3.57
C VAL A 107 3.95 10.04 -4.81
N VAL A 108 4.21 9.06 -5.68
CA VAL A 108 3.43 8.82 -6.89
C VAL A 108 2.43 7.71 -6.64
N ALA A 109 1.16 7.99 -6.90
CA ALA A 109 0.09 7.01 -6.81
C ALA A 109 -0.98 7.27 -7.89
N THR A 110 -1.70 6.22 -8.26
CA THR A 110 -2.76 6.30 -9.27
C THR A 110 -4.14 6.58 -8.67
N LEU A 111 -4.25 6.50 -7.33
CA LEU A 111 -5.48 6.76 -6.57
C LEU A 111 -5.18 7.65 -5.36
N ARG A 112 -6.07 8.61 -5.09
CA ARG A 112 -6.01 9.44 -3.87
C ARG A 112 -6.06 8.59 -2.61
N SER A 113 -6.90 7.56 -2.60
CA SER A 113 -7.03 6.61 -1.50
C SER A 113 -5.74 5.81 -1.21
N THR A 114 -4.78 5.77 -2.12
CA THR A 114 -3.43 5.22 -1.92
C THR A 114 -2.45 6.30 -1.47
N LEU A 115 -2.50 7.46 -2.12
CA LEU A 115 -1.58 8.56 -1.89
C LEU A 115 -1.62 9.07 -0.45
N ASP A 116 -2.80 9.41 0.04
CA ASP A 116 -2.96 9.99 1.38
C ASP A 116 -2.46 9.05 2.51
N PRO A 117 -2.79 7.75 2.54
CA PRO A 117 -2.22 6.82 3.52
C PRO A 117 -0.69 6.65 3.41
N THR A 118 -0.15 6.72 2.20
CA THR A 118 1.31 6.62 2.00
C THR A 118 2.02 7.88 2.51
N MET A 119 1.45 9.07 2.29
CA MET A 119 1.99 10.31 2.85
C MET A 119 1.94 10.31 4.39
N ARG A 120 0.84 9.83 4.99
CA ARG A 120 0.77 9.64 6.45
C ARG A 120 1.79 8.64 6.97
N LEU A 121 2.01 7.54 6.25
CA LEU A 121 3.02 6.54 6.60
C LEU A 121 4.43 7.15 6.63
N LEU A 122 4.79 7.99 5.66
CA LEU A 122 6.08 8.70 5.65
C LEU A 122 6.24 9.56 6.91
N GLN A 123 5.20 10.29 7.31
CA GLN A 123 5.25 11.09 8.53
C GLN A 123 5.43 10.21 9.78
N ILE A 124 4.69 9.11 9.88
CA ILE A 124 4.81 8.15 11.00
C ILE A 124 6.25 7.58 11.07
N GLU A 125 6.83 7.17 9.93
CA GLU A 125 8.19 6.63 9.91
C GLU A 125 9.25 7.70 10.22
N ALA A 126 9.03 8.94 9.78
CA ALA A 126 9.90 10.08 10.09
C ALA A 126 9.87 10.42 11.59
N ASP A 127 8.68 10.45 12.19
CA ASP A 127 8.51 10.72 13.63
C ASP A 127 9.23 9.67 14.50
N LYS A 128 9.22 8.39 14.09
CA LYS A 128 9.93 7.31 14.81
C LYS A 128 11.43 7.55 14.93
N ILE A 129 12.03 8.26 13.97
CA ILE A 129 13.47 8.57 13.97
C ILE A 129 13.79 10.04 14.28
N GLY A 130 12.78 10.83 14.66
CA GLY A 130 12.93 12.24 14.98
C GLY A 130 13.34 13.12 13.79
N LYS A 131 13.06 12.70 12.56
CA LYS A 131 13.43 13.43 11.31
C LYS A 131 12.24 14.20 10.77
N LYS A 132 12.49 15.42 10.28
CA LYS A 132 11.49 16.16 9.50
C LYS A 132 11.60 15.80 8.04
N VAL A 133 10.50 15.42 7.42
CA VAL A 133 10.40 15.15 5.99
C VAL A 133 9.25 15.96 5.37
N THR A 134 9.39 16.29 4.10
CA THR A 134 8.33 16.89 3.29
C THR A 134 7.86 15.86 2.27
N ALA A 135 6.61 15.44 2.36
CA ALA A 135 5.99 14.59 1.33
C ALA A 135 5.32 15.47 0.28
N VAL A 136 5.62 15.22 -0.99
CA VAL A 136 5.08 15.95 -2.14
C VAL A 136 4.11 15.07 -2.90
N ASP A 137 2.90 15.60 -3.12
CA ASP A 137 1.79 14.92 -3.82
C ASP A 137 2.11 14.70 -5.29
N GLY A 138 2.03 13.45 -5.73
CA GLY A 138 2.23 12.98 -7.10
C GLY A 138 1.06 12.12 -7.59
N LEU A 139 -0.18 12.62 -7.50
CA LEU A 139 -1.31 11.89 -8.06
C LEU A 139 -1.24 11.83 -9.57
N ALA A 140 -1.02 10.62 -10.13
CA ALA A 140 -1.13 10.35 -11.55
C ALA A 140 -2.62 10.19 -11.93
N ALA A 141 -3.31 11.32 -12.01
CA ALA A 141 -4.75 11.35 -12.24
C ALA A 141 -5.12 10.69 -13.57
N GLY A 142 -6.12 9.79 -13.55
CA GLY A 142 -6.56 9.04 -14.73
C GLY A 142 -5.78 7.75 -15.00
N ALA A 143 -4.58 7.56 -14.43
CA ALA A 143 -3.77 6.38 -14.69
C ALA A 143 -4.49 5.08 -14.28
N TYR A 144 -5.08 5.03 -13.09
CA TYR A 144 -5.85 3.85 -12.66
C TYR A 144 -7.01 3.54 -13.62
N GLN A 145 -7.73 4.56 -14.08
CA GLN A 145 -8.85 4.34 -15.02
C GLN A 145 -8.35 3.81 -16.36
N ALA A 146 -7.28 4.38 -16.89
CA ALA A 146 -6.66 3.88 -18.12
C ALA A 146 -6.29 2.39 -18.02
N LEU A 147 -5.74 1.95 -16.88
CA LEU A 147 -5.41 0.54 -16.65
C LEU A 147 -6.67 -0.36 -16.65
N ILE A 148 -7.74 0.07 -15.96
CA ILE A 148 -9.00 -0.69 -15.90
C ILE A 148 -9.69 -0.76 -17.26
N ASP A 149 -9.59 0.29 -18.08
CA ASP A 149 -10.14 0.36 -19.42
C ASP A 149 -9.30 -0.42 -20.46
N GLY A 150 -8.21 -1.06 -20.00
CA GLY A 150 -7.34 -1.88 -20.87
C GLY A 150 -6.31 -1.07 -21.68
N HIS A 151 -5.94 0.12 -21.21
CA HIS A 151 -4.95 1.01 -21.81
C HIS A 151 -3.67 1.11 -20.95
N PRO A 152 -2.87 0.03 -20.82
CA PRO A 152 -1.68 0.02 -19.96
C PRO A 152 -0.61 1.03 -20.40
N GLU A 153 -0.46 1.29 -21.69
CA GLU A 153 0.50 2.28 -22.19
C GLU A 153 0.14 3.70 -21.74
N GLN A 154 -1.14 4.05 -21.74
CA GLN A 154 -1.62 5.34 -21.22
C GLN A 154 -1.44 5.45 -19.71
N HIS A 155 -1.69 4.36 -18.96
CA HIS A 155 -1.39 4.27 -17.53
C HIS A 155 0.07 4.58 -17.26
N ASP A 156 0.99 3.91 -17.95
CA ASP A 156 2.43 4.06 -17.76
C ASP A 156 2.91 5.46 -18.16
N GLN A 157 2.35 6.04 -19.21
CA GLN A 157 2.66 7.41 -19.64
C GLN A 157 2.25 8.43 -18.56
N LEU A 158 1.05 8.34 -18.01
CA LEU A 158 0.56 9.28 -16.96
C LEU A 158 1.41 9.18 -15.69
N ILE A 159 1.86 7.98 -15.34
CA ILE A 159 2.79 7.80 -14.21
C ILE A 159 4.14 8.45 -14.54
N ALA A 160 4.71 8.17 -15.70
CA ALA A 160 6.00 8.71 -16.11
C ALA A 160 6.01 10.26 -16.14
N GLU A 161 4.95 10.87 -16.68
CA GLU A 161 4.79 12.33 -16.68
C GLU A 161 4.74 12.91 -15.26
N THR A 162 4.06 12.21 -14.34
CA THR A 162 3.97 12.62 -12.93
C THR A 162 5.33 12.51 -12.24
N VAL A 163 6.06 11.42 -12.47
CA VAL A 163 7.43 11.21 -11.98
C VAL A 163 8.37 12.31 -12.47
N MET A 164 8.35 12.62 -13.77
CA MET A 164 9.20 13.65 -14.36
C MET A 164 8.95 15.03 -13.75
N LYS A 165 7.70 15.40 -13.52
CA LYS A 165 7.34 16.67 -12.87
C LYS A 165 7.85 16.78 -11.42
N LEU A 166 7.83 15.67 -10.68
CA LEU A 166 8.29 15.65 -9.30
C LEU A 166 9.81 15.61 -9.18
N ALA A 167 10.49 14.93 -10.10
CA ALA A 167 11.93 14.64 -10.01
C ALA A 167 12.83 15.86 -9.86
N GLU A 168 12.38 17.01 -10.35
CA GLU A 168 13.14 18.27 -10.26
C GLU A 168 13.13 18.89 -8.85
N ASN A 169 12.18 18.48 -7.98
CA ASN A 169 11.90 19.16 -6.73
C ASN A 169 11.95 18.24 -5.50
N VAL A 170 12.38 16.99 -5.65
CA VAL A 170 12.41 16.01 -4.56
C VAL A 170 13.72 15.22 -4.55
N ASP A 171 14.12 14.72 -3.37
CA ASP A 171 15.35 13.92 -3.21
C ASP A 171 15.15 12.48 -3.70
N CYS A 172 13.94 11.96 -3.58
CA CYS A 172 13.55 10.64 -4.07
C CYS A 172 12.05 10.55 -4.34
N ILE A 173 11.64 9.52 -5.09
CA ILE A 173 10.24 9.24 -5.44
C ILE A 173 9.90 7.81 -5.01
N LEU A 174 8.71 7.66 -4.44
CA LEU A 174 8.06 6.40 -4.08
C LEU A 174 6.89 6.10 -5.01
#